data_5e0cf2b9694f845e620f2812dee9c644
#
_entry.id   5e0cf2b9694f845e620f2812dee9c644
#
_cell.length_a   1.000
_cell.length_b   1.000
_cell.length_c   1.000
_cell.angle_alpha   90.00
_cell.angle_beta   90.00
_cell.angle_gamma   90.00
#
_symmetry.space_group_name_H-M   'P 1'
#
loop_
_entity.id
_entity.type
_entity.pdbx_description
1 polymer ?
#
loop_
_entity_poly.entity_id
_entity_poly.type
_entity_poly.pdbx_seq_one_letter_code
_entity_poly.pdbx_strand_id
1 'polypeptide(L)'
;MNGPYETEPEAIKAARVWETQGQTMLSASLTMLIEASSAAGITRGAYDTLTLEWLAGHDQPQRCAVVAGLIERAYEAGKAGG
;
A
#
# COMPACT_ATOMS: atom_id res chain seq x y z
N MET A 1 -1.88 -0.34 10.46
CA MET A 1 -1.45 -1.39 9.52
C MET A 1 -2.58 -1.77 8.59
N ASN A 2 -2.29 -1.97 7.32
CA ASN A 2 -3.28 -2.36 6.34
C ASN A 2 -3.41 -3.89 6.28
N GLY A 3 -4.58 -4.40 6.64
CA GLY A 3 -4.87 -5.82 6.61
C GLY A 3 -4.48 -6.57 7.87
N PRO A 4 -4.55 -7.88 7.83
CA PRO A 4 -4.90 -8.69 6.66
C PRO A 4 -6.36 -8.52 6.23
N TYR A 5 -6.60 -8.63 4.91
CA TYR A 5 -7.93 -8.51 4.34
C TYR A 5 -8.39 -9.87 3.82
N GLU A 6 -9.53 -10.33 4.26
CA GLU A 6 -10.08 -11.59 3.81
C GLU A 6 -11.05 -11.43 2.64
N THR A 7 -11.61 -10.22 2.49
CA THR A 7 -12.58 -9.95 1.43
C THR A 7 -12.25 -8.64 0.73
N GLU A 8 -12.73 -8.50 -0.50
CA GLU A 8 -12.57 -7.26 -1.26
C GLU A 8 -13.25 -6.06 -0.59
N PRO A 9 -14.47 -6.19 -0.04
CA PRO A 9 -15.10 -5.06 0.68
C PRO A 9 -14.25 -4.50 1.82
N GLU A 10 -13.53 -5.33 2.53
CA GLU A 10 -12.63 -4.85 3.60
C GLU A 10 -11.51 -4.00 3.04
N ALA A 11 -10.92 -4.43 1.94
CA ALA A 11 -9.84 -3.67 1.28
C ALA A 11 -10.36 -2.37 0.69
N ILE A 12 -11.57 -2.38 0.12
CA ILE A 12 -12.22 -1.18 -0.41
C ILE A 12 -12.43 -0.17 0.70
N LYS A 13 -12.91 -0.61 1.86
CA LYS A 13 -13.13 0.28 3.01
C LYS A 13 -11.83 0.93 3.46
N ALA A 14 -10.74 0.16 3.50
CA ALA A 14 -9.43 0.71 3.87
C ALA A 14 -8.95 1.75 2.86
N ALA A 15 -9.14 1.50 1.57
CA ALA A 15 -8.75 2.46 0.53
C ALA A 15 -9.56 3.77 0.63
N ARG A 16 -10.84 3.68 0.98
CA ARG A 16 -11.70 4.86 1.12
C ARG A 16 -11.27 5.78 2.25
N VAL A 17 -10.64 5.27 3.28
CA VAL A 17 -10.14 6.11 4.37
C VAL A 17 -9.12 7.12 3.82
N TRP A 18 -8.29 6.71 2.88
CA TRP A 18 -7.33 7.61 2.25
C TRP A 18 -8.01 8.68 1.39
N GLU A 19 -9.06 8.29 0.68
CA GLU A 19 -9.83 9.24 -0.14
C GLU A 19 -10.47 10.33 0.71
N THR A 20 -11.00 9.98 1.89
CA THR A 20 -11.64 10.95 2.77
C THR A 20 -10.67 11.93 3.40
N GLN A 21 -9.38 11.72 3.25
CA GLN A 21 -8.35 12.65 3.72
C GLN A 21 -8.00 13.71 2.68
N GLY A 22 -8.85 13.90 1.67
CA GLY A 22 -8.68 14.92 0.66
C GLY A 22 -7.77 14.52 -0.50
N GLN A 23 -7.41 13.27 -0.61
CA GLN A 23 -6.57 12.77 -1.69
C GLN A 23 -7.42 12.19 -2.81
N THR A 24 -6.92 12.29 -4.06
CA THR A 24 -7.52 11.60 -5.18
C THR A 24 -7.24 10.09 -5.02
N MET A 25 -8.02 9.27 -5.74
CA MET A 25 -7.83 7.83 -5.74
C MET A 25 -6.41 7.43 -6.13
N LEU A 26 -5.88 8.04 -7.17
CA LEU A 26 -4.50 7.79 -7.63
C LEU A 26 -3.48 8.19 -6.56
N SER A 27 -3.63 9.39 -6.01
CA SER A 27 -2.73 9.91 -4.99
C SER A 27 -2.75 9.05 -3.73
N ALA A 28 -3.95 8.63 -3.29
CA ALA A 28 -4.10 7.78 -2.12
C ALA A 28 -3.43 6.42 -2.32
N SER A 29 -3.62 5.79 -3.48
CA SER A 29 -3.02 4.50 -3.80
C SER A 29 -1.50 4.58 -3.80
N LEU A 30 -0.95 5.60 -4.45
CA LEU A 30 0.50 5.79 -4.51
C LEU A 30 1.07 6.06 -3.11
N THR A 31 0.40 6.90 -2.33
CA THR A 31 0.84 7.22 -0.97
C THR A 31 0.89 5.96 -0.10
N MET A 32 -0.14 5.10 -0.16
CA MET A 32 -0.15 3.85 0.60
C MET A 32 1.07 2.99 0.28
N LEU A 33 1.37 2.82 -1.00
CA LEU A 33 2.50 1.99 -1.43
C LEU A 33 3.84 2.57 -1.00
N ILE A 34 4.01 3.88 -1.18
CA ILE A 34 5.26 4.55 -0.82
C ILE A 34 5.47 4.56 0.68
N GLU A 35 4.43 4.88 1.45
CA GLU A 35 4.55 4.90 2.91
C GLU A 35 4.84 3.52 3.48
N ALA A 36 4.19 2.47 2.96
CA ALA A 36 4.44 1.11 3.40
C ALA A 36 5.89 0.69 3.16
N SER A 37 6.43 0.97 1.96
CA SER A 37 7.80 0.63 1.64
C SER A 37 8.80 1.45 2.46
N SER A 38 8.53 2.73 2.68
CA SER A 38 9.40 3.59 3.50
C SER A 38 9.40 3.14 4.96
N ALA A 39 8.24 2.81 5.51
CA ALA A 39 8.13 2.32 6.88
C ALA A 39 8.87 0.99 7.07
N ALA A 40 8.91 0.16 6.03
CA ALA A 40 9.65 -1.09 6.05
C ALA A 40 11.16 -0.91 5.84
N GLY A 41 11.63 0.32 5.62
CA GLY A 41 13.05 0.59 5.41
C GLY A 41 13.56 0.14 4.05
N ILE A 42 12.67 -0.04 3.08
CA ILE A 42 13.05 -0.49 1.74
C ILE A 42 13.63 0.67 0.96
N THR A 43 14.81 0.47 0.38
CA THR A 43 15.40 1.43 -0.55
C THR A 43 14.82 1.17 -1.93
N ARG A 44 14.27 2.22 -2.54
CA ARG A 44 13.66 2.11 -3.87
C ARG A 44 14.59 2.72 -4.92
N GLY A 45 14.82 1.99 -6.00
CA GLY A 45 15.44 2.54 -7.19
C GLY A 45 14.43 3.33 -8.02
N ALA A 46 14.89 4.00 -9.04
CA ALA A 46 14.02 4.79 -9.92
C ALA A 46 12.96 3.92 -10.62
N TYR A 47 13.34 2.73 -11.06
CA TYR A 47 12.40 1.82 -11.72
C TYR A 47 11.36 1.27 -10.75
N ASP A 48 11.76 1.03 -9.51
CA ASP A 48 10.83 0.58 -8.46
C ASP A 48 9.74 1.64 -8.26
N THR A 49 10.14 2.91 -8.16
CA THR A 49 9.19 4.00 -7.99
C THR A 49 8.26 4.13 -9.20
N LEU A 50 8.80 4.00 -10.42
CA LEU A 50 7.98 4.02 -11.63
C LEU A 50 6.95 2.88 -11.64
N THR A 51 7.35 1.70 -11.18
CA THR A 51 6.46 0.54 -11.09
C THR A 51 5.31 0.79 -10.10
N LEU A 52 5.62 1.38 -8.94
CA LEU A 52 4.60 1.74 -7.97
C LEU A 52 3.62 2.79 -8.52
N GLU A 53 4.14 3.76 -9.26
CA GLU A 53 3.30 4.75 -9.91
C GLU A 53 2.38 4.12 -10.94
N TRP A 54 2.90 3.16 -11.72
CA TRP A 54 2.10 2.43 -12.69
C TRP A 54 0.98 1.64 -12.00
N LEU A 55 1.31 0.91 -10.93
CA LEU A 55 0.31 0.17 -10.16
C LEU A 55 -0.77 1.07 -9.62
N ALA A 56 -0.39 2.21 -9.05
CA ALA A 56 -1.36 3.15 -8.50
C ALA A 56 -2.29 3.71 -9.57
N GLY A 57 -1.79 3.89 -10.79
CA GLY A 57 -2.58 4.45 -11.89
C GLY A 57 -3.42 3.43 -12.66
N HIS A 58 -3.05 2.14 -12.64
CA HIS A 58 -3.69 1.12 -13.47
C HIS A 58 -4.46 0.08 -12.68
N ASP A 59 -4.13 -0.10 -11.40
CA ASP A 59 -4.82 -1.06 -10.56
C ASP A 59 -5.83 -0.36 -9.66
N GLN A 60 -6.71 -1.15 -9.05
CA GLN A 60 -7.75 -0.63 -8.18
C GLN A 60 -7.18 -0.29 -6.80
N PRO A 61 -7.69 0.76 -6.13
CA PRO A 61 -7.17 1.19 -4.82
C PRO A 61 -7.17 0.09 -3.77
N GLN A 62 -8.19 -0.79 -3.78
CA GLN A 62 -8.26 -1.88 -2.82
C GLN A 62 -7.11 -2.87 -3.00
N ARG A 63 -6.62 -3.06 -4.22
CA ARG A 63 -5.48 -3.93 -4.47
C ARG A 63 -4.20 -3.27 -3.98
N CYS A 64 -4.07 -1.97 -4.16
CA CYS A 64 -2.93 -1.23 -3.62
C CYS A 64 -2.91 -1.32 -2.09
N ALA A 65 -4.07 -1.26 -1.43
CA ALA A 65 -4.15 -1.45 0.01
C ALA A 65 -3.68 -2.84 0.44
N VAL A 66 -4.03 -3.87 -0.33
CA VAL A 66 -3.56 -5.24 -0.06
C VAL A 66 -2.05 -5.33 -0.19
N VAL A 67 -1.47 -4.78 -1.26
CA VAL A 67 -0.02 -4.80 -1.47
C VAL A 67 0.70 -4.05 -0.36
N ALA A 68 0.22 -2.86 0.00
CA ALA A 68 0.80 -2.08 1.09
C ALA A 68 0.74 -2.87 2.41
N GLY A 69 -0.37 -3.53 2.68
CA GLY A 69 -0.53 -4.36 3.87
C GLY A 69 0.42 -5.55 3.89
N LEU A 70 0.64 -6.18 2.73
CA LEU A 70 1.59 -7.29 2.63
C LEU A 70 3.01 -6.83 2.96
N ILE A 71 3.41 -5.66 2.47
CA ILE A 71 4.72 -5.09 2.77
C ILE A 71 4.87 -4.85 4.27
N GLU A 72 3.88 -4.23 4.90
CA GLU A 72 3.91 -3.92 6.32
C GLU A 72 3.99 -5.20 7.16
N ARG A 73 3.17 -6.20 6.85
CA ARG A 73 3.15 -7.46 7.59
C ARG A 73 4.42 -8.27 7.39
N ALA A 74 5.00 -8.25 6.19
CA ALA A 74 6.27 -8.91 5.93
C ALA A 74 7.38 -8.28 6.77
N TYR A 75 7.39 -6.96 6.88
CA TYR A 75 8.37 -6.25 7.70
C TYR A 75 8.19 -6.63 9.19
N GLU A 76 6.96 -6.62 9.69
CA GLU A 76 6.69 -6.98 11.09
C GLU A 76 7.05 -8.43 11.38
N ALA A 77 6.77 -9.35 10.46
CA ALA A 77 7.13 -10.75 10.61
C ALA A 77 8.65 -10.94 10.68
N GLY A 78 9.38 -10.22 9.84
CA GLY A 78 10.84 -10.24 9.86
C GLY A 78 11.41 -9.68 11.14
N LYS A 79 10.82 -8.61 11.66
CA LYS A 79 11.21 -8.03 12.95
C LYS A 79 10.98 -9.02 14.11
N ALA A 80 9.81 -9.66 14.10
CA ALA A 80 9.46 -10.61 15.16
C ALA A 80 10.30 -11.89 15.08
N GLY A 81 10.65 -12.31 13.87
CA GLY A 81 11.44 -13.51 13.64
C GLY A 81 12.94 -13.31 13.75
N GLY A 82 13.36 -12.06 13.71
CA GLY A 82 14.76 -11.72 13.78
C GLY A 82 15.22 -11.41 15.16
#